data_aa091743939e2e6eb5ffccd9100171f1
#
_entry.id   aa091743939e2e6eb5ffccd9100171f1
#
_cell.length_a   1.000
_cell.length_b   1.000
_cell.length_c   1.000
_cell.angle_alpha   90.00
_cell.angle_beta   90.00
_cell.angle_gamma   90.00
#
_symmetry.space_group_name_H-M   'P 1'
#
loop_
_entity.id
_entity.type
_entity.pdbx_description
1 polymer ?
#
loop_
_entity_poly.entity_id
_entity_poly.type
_entity_poly.pdbx_seq_one_letter_code
_entity_poly.pdbx_strand_id
1 'polypeptide(L)'
;DSVSVKTLSADELFCLGYLMAMDDYLHPEKAIPILTLAHYKNRASFTIAIVLALARAQRAMDRSWCEVWRVVEAVLDNGALTMDMREPARKIIVDYMALYKDEC
;
A
#
# COMPACT_ATOMS: atom_id res chain seq x y z
N ASP A 1 -3.25 23.30 -11.17
CA ASP A 1 -3.20 23.01 -9.77
C ASP A 1 -2.10 23.81 -9.10
N SER A 2 -2.46 24.63 -8.15
CA SER A 2 -1.51 25.55 -7.52
C SER A 2 -0.60 24.86 -6.48
N VAL A 3 -0.95 23.65 -6.06
CA VAL A 3 -0.17 22.92 -5.06
C VAL A 3 0.50 21.73 -5.72
N SER A 4 1.83 21.71 -5.68
CA SER A 4 2.59 20.56 -6.18
C SER A 4 2.54 19.44 -5.15
N VAL A 5 2.22 18.21 -5.58
CA VAL A 5 2.25 17.04 -4.69
C VAL A 5 3.64 16.84 -4.09
N LYS A 6 4.69 17.31 -4.78
CA LYS A 6 6.06 17.16 -4.28
C LYS A 6 6.33 17.95 -3.00
N THR A 7 5.53 18.97 -2.72
CA THR A 7 5.70 19.78 -1.50
C THR A 7 4.92 19.23 -0.31
N LEU A 8 4.06 18.25 -0.52
CA LEU A 8 3.29 17.65 0.57
C LEU A 8 4.16 16.76 1.43
N SER A 9 3.82 16.67 2.71
CA SER A 9 4.51 15.75 3.63
C SER A 9 4.14 14.30 3.31
N ALA A 10 4.87 13.35 3.88
CA ALA A 10 4.54 11.93 3.75
C ALA A 10 3.11 11.66 4.22
N ASP A 11 2.71 12.23 5.36
CA ASP A 11 1.37 12.01 5.90
C ASP A 11 0.30 12.60 5.01
N GLU A 12 0.53 13.80 4.48
CA GLU A 12 -0.42 14.43 3.55
C GLU A 12 -0.56 13.62 2.27
N LEU A 13 0.56 13.15 1.73
CA LEU A 13 0.55 12.30 0.53
C LEU A 13 -0.15 10.97 0.80
N PHE A 14 0.09 10.39 1.98
CA PHE A 14 -0.57 9.15 2.35
C PHE A 14 -2.09 9.33 2.40
N CYS A 15 -2.56 10.39 3.06
CA CYS A 15 -4.00 10.67 3.15
C CYS A 15 -4.60 10.87 1.77
N LEU A 16 -3.94 11.65 0.92
CA LEU A 16 -4.41 11.87 -0.45
C LEU A 16 -4.46 10.56 -1.24
N GLY A 17 -3.37 9.79 -1.21
CA GLY A 17 -3.30 8.53 -1.94
C GLY A 17 -4.30 7.51 -1.45
N TYR A 18 -4.50 7.44 -0.14
CA TYR A 18 -5.48 6.54 0.46
C TYR A 18 -6.90 6.89 0.00
N LEU A 19 -7.25 8.19 0.04
CA LEU A 19 -8.57 8.63 -0.42
C LEU A 19 -8.77 8.34 -1.90
N MET A 20 -7.75 8.55 -2.72
CA MET A 20 -7.82 8.23 -4.15
C MET A 20 -8.03 6.73 -4.37
N ALA A 21 -7.36 5.91 -3.59
CA ALA A 21 -7.49 4.45 -3.69
C ALA A 21 -8.90 4.00 -3.27
N MET A 22 -9.47 4.63 -2.24
CA MET A 22 -10.81 4.28 -1.78
C MET A 22 -11.89 4.78 -2.74
N ASP A 23 -11.66 5.92 -3.38
CA ASP A 23 -12.62 6.49 -4.33
C ASP A 23 -12.81 5.59 -5.54
N ASP A 24 -11.74 4.93 -5.98
CA ASP A 24 -11.80 4.05 -7.16
C ASP A 24 -10.82 2.89 -6.97
N TYR A 25 -11.14 2.01 -6.00
CA TYR A 25 -10.19 0.96 -5.62
C TYR A 25 -10.00 -0.12 -6.69
N LEU A 26 -10.93 -0.24 -7.64
CA LEU A 26 -10.76 -1.17 -8.76
C LEU A 26 -9.75 -0.65 -9.80
N HIS A 27 -9.43 0.64 -9.73
CA HIS A 27 -8.50 1.29 -10.66
C HIS A 27 -7.47 2.08 -9.87
N PRO A 28 -6.51 1.41 -9.22
CA PRO A 28 -5.57 2.07 -8.30
C PRO A 28 -4.44 2.84 -8.99
N GLU A 29 -4.42 2.88 -10.31
CA GLU A 29 -3.31 3.43 -11.07
C GLU A 29 -2.99 4.88 -10.71
N LYS A 30 -4.00 5.67 -10.35
CA LYS A 30 -3.80 7.08 -9.98
C LYS A 30 -3.27 7.22 -8.56
N ALA A 31 -3.67 6.31 -7.67
CA ALA A 31 -3.24 6.35 -6.27
C ALA A 31 -1.81 5.88 -6.09
N ILE A 32 -1.35 4.93 -6.91
CA ILE A 32 -0.03 4.31 -6.75
C ILE A 32 1.10 5.33 -6.81
N PRO A 33 1.18 6.27 -7.77
CA PRO A 33 2.26 7.26 -7.78
C PRO A 33 2.28 8.13 -6.52
N ILE A 34 1.11 8.50 -6.01
CA ILE A 34 1.01 9.33 -4.80
C ILE A 34 1.48 8.54 -3.58
N LEU A 35 1.02 7.30 -3.45
CA LEU A 35 1.45 6.42 -2.35
C LEU A 35 2.93 6.09 -2.45
N THR A 36 3.46 5.94 -3.67
CA THR A 36 4.89 5.71 -3.88
C THR A 36 5.70 6.89 -3.37
N LEU A 37 5.25 8.12 -3.66
CA LEU A 37 5.94 9.31 -3.18
C LEU A 37 5.85 9.43 -1.66
N ALA A 38 4.70 9.08 -1.07
CA ALA A 38 4.56 9.05 0.39
C ALA A 38 5.57 8.09 1.01
N HIS A 39 5.68 6.90 0.44
CA HIS A 39 6.63 5.88 0.91
C HIS A 39 8.08 6.36 0.76
N TYR A 40 8.39 7.03 -0.33
CA TYR A 40 9.72 7.60 -0.53
C TYR A 40 10.08 8.59 0.57
N LYS A 41 9.11 9.41 0.99
CA LYS A 41 9.33 10.42 2.03
C LYS A 41 9.34 9.86 3.44
N ASN A 42 8.75 8.69 3.66
CA ASN A 42 8.79 8.01 4.96
C ASN A 42 8.89 6.51 4.75
N ARG A 43 10.09 6.05 4.45
CA ARG A 43 10.37 4.65 4.14
C ARG A 43 10.22 3.72 5.33
N ALA A 44 10.23 4.27 6.53
CA ALA A 44 10.15 3.47 7.75
C ALA A 44 8.71 3.09 8.13
N SER A 45 7.70 3.77 7.58
CA SER A 45 6.32 3.54 7.97
C SER A 45 5.78 2.23 7.40
N PHE A 46 5.38 1.30 8.27
CA PHE A 46 4.68 0.08 7.85
C PHE A 46 3.35 0.43 7.21
N THR A 47 2.58 1.36 7.82
CA THR A 47 1.25 1.72 7.31
C THR A 47 1.32 2.20 5.87
N ILE A 48 2.23 3.11 5.56
CA ILE A 48 2.37 3.62 4.19
C ILE A 48 2.79 2.50 3.25
N ALA A 49 3.77 1.67 3.67
CA ALA A 49 4.27 0.59 2.84
C ALA A 49 3.19 -0.45 2.53
N ILE A 50 2.39 -0.83 3.53
CA ILE A 50 1.39 -1.87 3.33
C ILE A 50 0.21 -1.36 2.48
N VAL A 51 -0.18 -0.10 2.66
CA VAL A 51 -1.26 0.46 1.82
C VAL A 51 -0.81 0.58 0.37
N LEU A 52 0.44 0.98 0.13
CA LEU A 52 1.00 0.97 -1.22
C LEU A 52 0.98 -0.44 -1.80
N ALA A 53 1.38 -1.44 -1.00
CA ALA A 53 1.38 -2.83 -1.44
C ALA A 53 -0.04 -3.31 -1.78
N LEU A 54 -1.04 -2.92 -0.99
CA LEU A 54 -2.42 -3.28 -1.27
C LEU A 54 -2.90 -2.69 -2.60
N ALA A 55 -2.53 -1.45 -2.90
CA ALA A 55 -2.88 -0.84 -4.18
C ALA A 55 -2.21 -1.58 -5.35
N ARG A 56 -0.94 -1.96 -5.18
CA ARG A 56 -0.22 -2.74 -6.18
C ARG A 56 -0.82 -4.13 -6.33
N ALA A 57 -1.23 -4.75 -5.23
CA ALA A 57 -1.87 -6.07 -5.26
C ALA A 57 -3.20 -6.00 -6.02
N GLN A 58 -3.97 -4.94 -5.81
CA GLN A 58 -5.22 -4.75 -6.54
C GLN A 58 -4.98 -4.69 -8.05
N ARG A 59 -3.92 -3.99 -8.47
CA ARG A 59 -3.55 -3.94 -9.87
C ARG A 59 -3.09 -5.29 -10.40
N ALA A 60 -2.40 -6.07 -9.55
CA ALA A 60 -1.87 -7.38 -9.95
C ALA A 60 -2.96 -8.44 -10.10
N MET A 61 -4.16 -8.21 -9.59
CA MET A 61 -5.26 -9.17 -9.68
C MET A 61 -5.61 -9.54 -11.12
N ASP A 62 -5.35 -8.64 -12.06
CA ASP A 62 -5.63 -8.91 -13.47
C ASP A 62 -4.56 -9.78 -14.13
N ARG A 63 -3.45 -10.04 -13.44
CA ARG A 63 -2.31 -10.75 -14.02
C ARG A 63 -1.98 -12.05 -13.31
N SER A 64 -1.88 -12.03 -11.99
CA SER A 64 -1.38 -13.19 -11.25
C SER A 64 -1.80 -13.12 -9.80
N TRP A 65 -2.53 -14.13 -9.35
CA TRP A 65 -2.92 -14.26 -7.95
C TRP A 65 -1.69 -14.42 -7.03
N CYS A 66 -0.65 -15.08 -7.54
CA CYS A 66 0.58 -15.22 -6.76
C CYS A 66 1.26 -13.86 -6.55
N GLU A 67 1.25 -13.01 -7.57
CA GLU A 67 1.84 -11.67 -7.43
C GLU A 67 1.09 -10.84 -6.40
N VAL A 68 -0.22 -11.02 -6.30
CA VAL A 68 -1.03 -10.33 -5.28
C VAL A 68 -0.46 -10.59 -3.89
N TRP A 69 -0.16 -11.85 -3.58
CA TRP A 69 0.44 -12.19 -2.29
C TRP A 69 1.87 -11.67 -2.17
N ARG A 70 2.68 -11.82 -3.22
CA ARG A 70 4.11 -11.50 -3.13
C ARG A 70 4.40 -10.03 -2.85
N VAL A 71 3.60 -9.11 -3.42
CA VAL A 71 3.82 -7.68 -3.15
C VAL A 71 3.52 -7.35 -1.69
N VAL A 72 2.58 -8.03 -1.07
CA VAL A 72 2.26 -7.84 0.34
C VAL A 72 3.32 -8.53 1.21
N GLU A 73 3.72 -9.75 0.85
CA GLU A 73 4.73 -10.50 1.59
C GLU A 73 6.03 -9.72 1.72
N ALA A 74 6.44 -9.03 0.66
CA ALA A 74 7.67 -8.24 0.68
C ALA A 74 7.64 -7.17 1.78
N VAL A 75 6.47 -6.56 2.03
CA VAL A 75 6.33 -5.59 3.12
C VAL A 75 6.33 -6.30 4.46
N LEU A 76 5.62 -7.42 4.59
CA LEU A 76 5.56 -8.16 5.86
C LEU A 76 6.92 -8.67 6.28
N ASP A 77 7.78 -9.04 5.33
CA ASP A 77 9.10 -9.57 5.60
C ASP A 77 10.14 -8.47 5.85
N ASN A 78 9.79 -7.20 5.66
CA ASN A 78 10.73 -6.11 5.85
C ASN A 78 10.80 -5.71 7.32
N GLY A 79 11.77 -6.29 8.04
CA GLY A 79 11.94 -6.04 9.47
C GLY A 79 12.46 -4.64 9.82
N ALA A 80 12.83 -3.82 8.82
CA ALA A 80 13.30 -2.46 9.06
C ALA A 80 12.16 -1.47 9.22
N LEU A 81 10.91 -1.88 8.93
CA LEU A 81 9.76 -0.97 9.03
C LEU A 81 9.33 -0.78 10.48
N THR A 82 8.95 0.46 10.80
CA THR A 82 8.34 0.78 12.09
C THR A 82 6.87 0.39 12.05
N MET A 83 6.43 -0.41 13.02
CA MET A 83 5.04 -0.87 13.09
C MET A 83 4.17 0.24 13.64
N ASP A 84 3.68 1.09 12.75
CA ASP A 84 2.83 2.24 13.08
C ASP A 84 1.36 1.99 12.73
N MET A 85 0.97 0.72 12.62
CA MET A 85 -0.42 0.32 12.39
C MET A 85 -0.91 -0.45 13.61
N ARG A 86 -2.18 -0.23 13.99
CA ARG A 86 -2.78 -0.95 15.11
C ARG A 86 -2.88 -2.43 14.76
N GLU A 87 -2.61 -3.28 15.75
CA GLU A 87 -2.56 -4.73 15.51
C GLU A 87 -3.86 -5.31 14.95
N PRO A 88 -5.07 -4.93 15.41
CA PRO A 88 -6.28 -5.47 14.80
C PRO A 88 -6.39 -5.17 13.31
N ALA A 89 -5.98 -3.96 12.88
CA ALA A 89 -6.01 -3.59 11.46
C ALA A 89 -4.99 -4.42 10.67
N ARG A 90 -3.78 -4.57 11.20
CA ARG A 90 -2.74 -5.37 10.57
C ARG A 90 -3.20 -6.82 10.39
N LYS A 91 -3.81 -7.38 11.44
CA LYS A 91 -4.28 -8.76 11.41
C LYS A 91 -5.33 -8.99 10.33
N ILE A 92 -6.26 -8.05 10.19
CA ILE A 92 -7.29 -8.13 9.14
C ILE A 92 -6.63 -8.18 7.77
N ILE A 93 -5.67 -7.30 7.51
CA ILE A 93 -4.97 -7.24 6.23
C ILE A 93 -4.22 -8.55 5.96
N VAL A 94 -3.45 -9.02 6.94
CA VAL A 94 -2.64 -10.23 6.79
C VAL A 94 -3.54 -11.45 6.53
N ASP A 95 -4.60 -11.61 7.33
CA ASP A 95 -5.49 -12.75 7.20
C ASP A 95 -6.18 -12.77 5.84
N TYR A 96 -6.62 -11.59 5.37
CA TYR A 96 -7.27 -11.51 4.06
C TYR A 96 -6.30 -11.80 2.92
N MET A 97 -5.13 -11.18 2.94
CA MET A 97 -4.17 -11.33 1.86
C MET A 97 -3.55 -12.73 1.83
N ALA A 98 -3.48 -13.41 2.98
CA ALA A 98 -2.96 -14.77 3.05
C ALA A 98 -3.81 -15.76 2.26
N LEU A 99 -5.06 -15.40 1.93
CA LEU A 99 -5.90 -16.24 1.06
C LEU A 99 -5.26 -16.45 -0.32
N TYR A 100 -4.42 -15.52 -0.75
CA TYR A 100 -3.76 -15.62 -2.07
C TYR A 100 -2.43 -16.35 -2.02
N LYS A 101 -1.94 -16.68 -0.83
CA LYS A 101 -0.65 -17.33 -0.66
C LYS A 101 -0.58 -18.68 -1.37
N ASP A 102 -1.67 -19.42 -1.35
CA ASP A 102 -1.71 -20.77 -1.94
C ASP A 102 -1.72 -20.73 -3.46
N GLU A 103 -1.84 -19.55 -4.08
CA GLU A 103 -1.79 -19.41 -5.53
C GLU A 103 -0.35 -19.41 -6.05
N CYS A 104 0.61 -19.43 -5.17
CA CYS A 104 2.01 -19.59 -5.52
C CYS A 104 2.38 -21.07 -5.47
#